data_f4fdd0e3afae46b7fd445f05474ba871
#
_entry.id   f4fdd0e3afae46b7fd445f05474ba871
#
_cell.length_a   1.000
_cell.length_b   1.000
_cell.length_c   1.000
_cell.angle_alpha   90.00
_cell.angle_beta   90.00
_cell.angle_gamma   90.00
#
_symmetry.space_group_name_H-M   'P 1'
#
loop_
_entity.id
_entity.type
_entity.pdbx_description
1 polymer ?
#
loop_
_entity_poly.entity_id
_entity_poly.type
_entity_poly.pdbx_seq_one_letter_code
_entity_poly.pdbx_strand_id
1 'polypeptide(L)'
;MTAEELFEEVYTNFKLHFYRAVFQNFSSREATLTTVETFCMEVIYAMKNPTVNEFSSFIGISSPNAAYKINSLVKKGYLKKVQSVKDRREYFLQVTQKYKDYYNISANYVSEVMSRVKAAMTDEEWKQFYHVLTIIEKEQMKDVPVYHGERHLEEMGLTEEAGDNAASGIRKGSAE
;
A
#
# COMPACT_ATOMS: atom_id res chain seq x y z
N MET A 1 12.75 -14.19 -25.63
CA MET A 1 12.02 -13.46 -24.56
C MET A 1 12.48 -12.01 -24.61
N THR A 2 11.57 -11.08 -24.79
CA THR A 2 11.85 -9.65 -24.79
C THR A 2 11.88 -9.10 -23.36
N ALA A 3 12.27 -7.84 -23.17
CA ALA A 3 12.26 -7.20 -21.85
C ALA A 3 10.84 -7.05 -21.30
N GLU A 4 9.86 -6.79 -22.18
CA GLU A 4 8.45 -6.70 -21.84
C GLU A 4 7.91 -8.04 -21.35
N GLU A 5 8.19 -9.14 -22.06
CA GLU A 5 7.78 -10.49 -21.67
C GLU A 5 8.37 -10.87 -20.30
N LEU A 6 9.64 -10.57 -20.07
CA LEU A 6 10.29 -10.84 -18.79
C LEU A 6 9.68 -10.00 -17.65
N PHE A 7 9.42 -8.73 -17.90
CA PHE A 7 8.79 -7.85 -16.90
C PHE A 7 7.37 -8.32 -16.57
N GLU A 8 6.59 -8.76 -17.57
CA GLU A 8 5.25 -9.32 -17.36
C GLU A 8 5.29 -10.59 -16.48
N GLU A 9 6.27 -11.47 -16.70
CA GLU A 9 6.47 -12.65 -15.85
C GLU A 9 6.82 -12.27 -14.41
N VAL A 10 7.76 -11.34 -14.22
CA VAL A 10 8.14 -10.85 -12.88
C VAL A 10 6.93 -10.23 -12.18
N TYR A 11 6.21 -9.34 -12.83
CA TYR A 11 5.01 -8.71 -12.29
C TYR A 11 3.92 -9.74 -11.95
N THR A 12 3.73 -10.73 -12.82
CA THR A 12 2.76 -11.82 -12.60
C THR A 12 3.16 -12.68 -11.40
N ASN A 13 4.43 -12.99 -11.22
CA ASN A 13 4.92 -13.74 -10.07
C ASN A 13 4.68 -12.99 -8.74
N PHE A 14 4.88 -11.67 -8.71
CA PHE A 14 4.53 -10.85 -7.55
C PHE A 14 3.00 -10.88 -7.27
N LYS A 15 2.17 -10.77 -8.30
CA LYS A 15 0.71 -10.87 -8.16
C LYS A 15 0.28 -12.25 -7.62
N LEU A 16 0.84 -13.32 -8.17
CA LEU A 16 0.51 -14.68 -7.73
C LEU A 16 0.91 -14.93 -6.27
N HIS A 17 2.08 -14.42 -5.85
CA HIS A 17 2.48 -14.47 -4.45
C HIS A 17 1.48 -13.73 -3.55
N PHE A 18 1.10 -12.51 -3.93
CA PHE A 18 0.09 -11.72 -3.22
C PHE A 18 -1.25 -12.47 -3.13
N TYR A 19 -1.78 -12.97 -4.25
CA TYR A 19 -3.04 -13.71 -4.24
C TYR A 19 -2.98 -14.96 -3.37
N ARG A 20 -1.89 -15.71 -3.44
CA ARG A 20 -1.68 -16.88 -2.58
C ARG A 20 -1.70 -16.51 -1.10
N ALA A 21 -1.01 -15.45 -0.72
CA ALA A 21 -0.98 -14.96 0.66
C ALA A 21 -2.37 -14.54 1.14
N VAL A 22 -3.12 -13.81 0.30
CA VAL A 22 -4.52 -13.42 0.59
C VAL A 22 -5.39 -14.68 0.80
N PHE A 23 -5.33 -15.67 -0.09
CA PHE A 23 -6.13 -16.89 0.03
C PHE A 23 -5.75 -17.75 1.25
N GLN A 24 -4.48 -17.82 1.60
CA GLN A 24 -4.03 -18.51 2.81
C GLN A 24 -4.58 -17.88 4.08
N ASN A 25 -4.65 -16.55 4.12
CA ASN A 25 -5.24 -15.80 5.24
C ASN A 25 -6.76 -15.96 5.34
N PHE A 26 -7.48 -16.12 4.22
CA PHE A 26 -8.92 -16.43 4.24
C PHE A 26 -9.22 -17.79 4.89
N SER A 27 -8.28 -18.73 4.86
CA SER A 27 -8.45 -20.04 5.45
C SER A 27 -8.26 -20.02 6.99
N SER A 28 -7.67 -18.96 7.53
CA SER A 28 -7.58 -18.74 8.98
C SER A 28 -8.90 -18.13 9.48
N ARG A 29 -9.40 -18.59 10.64
CA ARG A 29 -10.64 -18.09 11.25
C ARG A 29 -10.60 -16.59 11.61
N GLU A 30 -9.45 -15.95 11.47
CA GLU A 30 -9.23 -14.51 11.73
C GLU A 30 -9.47 -13.63 10.50
N ALA A 31 -9.59 -14.19 9.30
CA ALA A 31 -9.83 -13.42 8.08
C ALA A 31 -11.28 -12.91 8.03
N THR A 32 -11.47 -11.66 8.40
CA THR A 32 -12.78 -11.01 8.43
C THR A 32 -13.04 -10.12 7.21
N LEU A 33 -12.04 -9.94 6.30
CA LEU A 33 -12.18 -9.18 5.07
C LEU A 33 -12.67 -10.05 3.93
N THR A 34 -13.63 -9.55 3.18
CA THR A 34 -13.98 -10.11 1.87
C THR A 34 -12.92 -9.74 0.83
N THR A 35 -12.89 -10.43 -0.32
CA THR A 35 -11.97 -10.10 -1.42
C THR A 35 -12.06 -8.63 -1.85
N VAL A 36 -13.29 -8.10 -1.96
CA VAL A 36 -13.50 -6.68 -2.32
C VAL A 36 -12.98 -5.75 -1.23
N GLU A 37 -13.19 -6.06 0.03
CA GLU A 37 -12.67 -5.27 1.14
C GLU A 37 -11.13 -5.29 1.18
N THR A 38 -10.51 -6.43 0.87
CA THR A 38 -9.05 -6.53 0.73
C THR A 38 -8.55 -5.58 -0.34
N PHE A 39 -9.14 -5.58 -1.54
CA PHE A 39 -8.75 -4.63 -2.59
C PHE A 39 -8.98 -3.18 -2.20
N CYS A 40 -10.07 -2.86 -1.51
CA CYS A 40 -10.27 -1.50 -0.99
C CYS A 40 -9.16 -1.09 -0.02
N MET A 41 -8.73 -1.98 0.87
CA MET A 41 -7.66 -1.71 1.82
C MET A 41 -6.30 -1.54 1.12
N GLU A 42 -6.00 -2.37 0.09
CA GLU A 42 -4.78 -2.23 -0.73
C GLU A 42 -4.72 -0.85 -1.40
N VAL A 43 -5.84 -0.42 -2.01
CA VAL A 43 -5.92 0.91 -2.63
C VAL A 43 -5.73 2.02 -1.60
N ILE A 44 -6.43 1.97 -0.47
CA ILE A 44 -6.31 2.99 0.59
C ILE A 44 -4.88 3.05 1.12
N TYR A 45 -4.24 1.90 1.30
CA TYR A 45 -2.86 1.82 1.78
C TYR A 45 -1.88 2.41 0.75
N ALA A 46 -2.02 2.05 -0.52
CA ALA A 46 -1.18 2.56 -1.61
C ALA A 46 -1.32 4.08 -1.81
N MET A 47 -2.54 4.62 -1.60
CA MET A 47 -2.82 6.06 -1.68
C MET A 47 -2.31 6.87 -0.46
N LYS A 48 -1.78 6.23 0.58
CA LYS A 48 -1.19 6.90 1.75
C LYS A 48 -2.13 7.90 2.43
N ASN A 49 -3.14 7.38 3.11
CA ASN A 49 -4.18 8.15 3.81
C ASN A 49 -5.03 9.05 2.90
N PRO A 50 -5.68 8.54 1.85
CA PRO A 50 -6.54 9.36 0.99
C PRO A 50 -7.73 9.92 1.76
N THR A 51 -8.33 11.00 1.25
CA THR A 51 -9.68 11.39 1.67
C THR A 51 -10.71 10.39 1.16
N VAL A 52 -11.91 10.40 1.76
CA VAL A 52 -13.04 9.58 1.28
C VAL A 52 -13.35 9.88 -0.18
N ASN A 53 -13.24 11.16 -0.60
CA ASN A 53 -13.52 11.58 -1.96
C ASN A 53 -12.44 11.11 -2.95
N GLU A 54 -11.16 11.24 -2.60
CA GLU A 54 -10.06 10.72 -3.42
C GLU A 54 -10.18 9.21 -3.62
N PHE A 55 -10.46 8.45 -2.57
CA PHE A 55 -10.66 7.01 -2.66
C PHE A 55 -11.85 6.67 -3.57
N SER A 56 -13.02 7.31 -3.38
CA SER A 56 -14.21 7.02 -4.20
C SER A 56 -14.00 7.36 -5.67
N SER A 57 -13.32 8.46 -5.95
CA SER A 57 -12.98 8.89 -7.31
C SER A 57 -12.00 7.93 -7.98
N PHE A 58 -10.97 7.49 -7.24
CA PHE A 58 -9.96 6.58 -7.78
C PHE A 58 -10.56 5.24 -8.21
N ILE A 59 -11.43 4.64 -7.37
CA ILE A 59 -12.04 3.33 -7.70
C ILE A 59 -13.34 3.45 -8.50
N GLY A 60 -13.76 4.67 -8.87
CA GLY A 60 -14.90 4.93 -9.74
C GLY A 60 -16.26 4.53 -9.14
N ILE A 61 -16.45 4.68 -7.82
CA ILE A 61 -17.73 4.37 -7.15
C ILE A 61 -18.39 5.62 -6.58
N SER A 62 -19.73 5.54 -6.41
CA SER A 62 -20.47 6.63 -5.78
C SER A 62 -20.11 6.82 -4.31
N SER A 63 -20.23 8.06 -3.81
CA SER A 63 -19.95 8.39 -2.40
C SER A 63 -20.75 7.52 -1.39
N PRO A 64 -22.04 7.19 -1.61
CA PRO A 64 -22.76 6.26 -0.74
C PRO A 64 -22.14 4.85 -0.71
N ASN A 65 -21.72 4.32 -1.87
CA ASN A 65 -21.06 3.02 -1.95
C ASN A 65 -19.69 3.02 -1.26
N ALA A 66 -18.91 4.10 -1.43
CA ALA A 66 -17.65 4.29 -0.73
C ALA A 66 -17.89 4.33 0.79
N ALA A 67 -18.84 5.13 1.26
CA ALA A 67 -19.18 5.23 2.68
C ALA A 67 -19.58 3.88 3.28
N TYR A 68 -20.37 3.07 2.58
CA TYR A 68 -20.76 1.73 3.02
C TYR A 68 -19.51 0.82 3.21
N LYS A 69 -18.63 0.77 2.22
CA LYS A 69 -17.38 -0.04 2.29
C LYS A 69 -16.46 0.44 3.41
N ILE A 70 -16.25 1.75 3.50
CA ILE A 70 -15.41 2.37 4.53
C ILE A 70 -15.96 2.07 5.93
N ASN A 71 -17.26 2.22 6.15
CA ASN A 71 -17.88 1.95 7.45
C ASN A 71 -17.76 0.46 7.84
N SER A 72 -17.86 -0.47 6.88
CA SER A 72 -17.58 -1.89 7.13
C SER A 72 -16.15 -2.12 7.60
N LEU A 73 -15.16 -1.51 6.92
CA LEU A 73 -13.75 -1.63 7.25
C LEU A 73 -13.41 -1.01 8.62
N VAL A 74 -14.03 0.13 8.94
CA VAL A 74 -13.91 0.78 10.26
C VAL A 74 -14.50 -0.12 11.34
N LYS A 75 -15.70 -0.67 11.13
CA LYS A 75 -16.34 -1.60 12.08
C LYS A 75 -15.49 -2.86 12.33
N LYS A 76 -14.81 -3.35 11.32
CA LYS A 76 -13.90 -4.50 11.42
C LYS A 76 -12.54 -4.15 12.04
N GLY A 77 -12.27 -2.88 12.28
CA GLY A 77 -11.05 -2.38 12.92
C GLY A 77 -9.82 -2.31 12.02
N TYR A 78 -9.97 -2.40 10.71
CA TYR A 78 -8.86 -2.29 9.75
C TYR A 78 -8.58 -0.85 9.31
N LEU A 79 -9.57 0.03 9.47
CA LEU A 79 -9.52 1.42 9.01
C LEU A 79 -9.98 2.37 10.11
N LYS A 80 -9.44 3.59 10.11
CA LYS A 80 -9.91 4.73 10.92
C LYS A 80 -10.26 5.89 9.99
N LYS A 81 -11.24 6.69 10.39
CA LYS A 81 -11.55 7.98 9.78
C LYS A 81 -10.97 9.07 10.67
N VAL A 82 -10.10 9.91 10.10
CA VAL A 82 -9.49 11.05 10.79
C VAL A 82 -10.05 12.31 10.16
N GLN A 83 -10.69 13.17 10.95
CA GLN A 83 -11.26 14.41 10.46
C GLN A 83 -10.14 15.40 10.13
N SER A 84 -10.25 16.08 8.98
CA SER A 84 -9.31 17.11 8.58
C SER A 84 -9.36 18.32 9.56
N VAL A 85 -8.19 18.83 9.92
CA VAL A 85 -8.08 20.05 10.73
C VAL A 85 -8.36 21.31 9.92
N LYS A 86 -8.22 21.23 8.59
CA LYS A 86 -8.47 22.36 7.66
C LYS A 86 -9.93 22.46 7.24
N ASP A 87 -10.54 21.34 6.87
CA ASP A 87 -11.96 21.26 6.51
C ASP A 87 -12.65 20.12 7.28
N ARG A 88 -13.46 20.47 8.26
CA ARG A 88 -14.18 19.51 9.10
C ARG A 88 -15.18 18.63 8.37
N ARG A 89 -15.47 18.90 7.11
CA ARG A 89 -16.33 18.07 6.24
C ARG A 89 -15.55 16.93 5.59
N GLU A 90 -14.22 17.03 5.55
CA GLU A 90 -13.35 16.02 4.99
C GLU A 90 -12.87 15.02 6.05
N TYR A 91 -12.72 13.77 5.63
CA TYR A 91 -12.16 12.69 6.44
C TYR A 91 -11.11 11.94 5.66
N PHE A 92 -9.95 11.78 6.28
CA PHE A 92 -8.87 10.92 5.79
C PHE A 92 -9.08 9.48 6.23
N LEU A 93 -8.65 8.55 5.39
CA LEU A 93 -8.72 7.11 5.60
C LEU A 93 -7.35 6.60 6.06
N GLN A 94 -7.23 6.32 7.35
CA GLN A 94 -5.98 5.82 7.93
C GLN A 94 -6.08 4.32 8.22
N VAL A 95 -5.14 3.54 7.69
CA VAL A 95 -5.03 2.11 8.00
C VAL A 95 -4.59 1.90 9.45
N THR A 96 -5.11 0.85 10.09
CA THR A 96 -4.74 0.50 11.47
C THR A 96 -3.55 -0.45 11.52
N GLN A 97 -2.97 -0.64 12.71
CA GLN A 97 -1.92 -1.65 12.92
C GLN A 97 -2.41 -3.04 12.54
N LYS A 98 -3.66 -3.39 12.85
CA LYS A 98 -4.28 -4.66 12.45
C LYS A 98 -4.18 -4.94 10.95
N TYR A 99 -4.36 -3.90 10.10
CA TYR A 99 -4.19 -4.05 8.66
C TYR A 99 -2.71 -4.15 8.27
N LYS A 100 -1.84 -3.36 8.90
CA LYS A 100 -0.40 -3.42 8.64
C LYS A 100 0.18 -4.80 8.93
N ASP A 101 -0.21 -5.41 10.03
CA ASP A 101 0.20 -6.77 10.39
C ASP A 101 -0.27 -7.80 9.33
N TYR A 102 -1.48 -7.61 8.82
CA TYR A 102 -2.01 -8.40 7.70
C TYR A 102 -1.24 -8.16 6.39
N TYR A 103 -0.93 -6.89 6.06
CA TYR A 103 -0.24 -6.48 4.84
C TYR A 103 1.25 -6.88 4.83
N ASN A 104 1.92 -6.86 5.97
CA ASN A 104 3.35 -7.16 6.08
C ASN A 104 3.77 -8.50 5.48
N ILE A 105 2.84 -9.44 5.37
CA ILE A 105 3.09 -10.75 4.71
C ILE A 105 3.49 -10.56 3.24
N SER A 106 2.86 -9.65 2.52
CA SER A 106 3.18 -9.39 1.10
C SER A 106 4.34 -8.41 0.92
N ALA A 107 4.43 -7.38 1.76
CA ALA A 107 5.50 -6.39 1.71
C ALA A 107 6.88 -7.02 1.99
N ASN A 108 6.94 -7.98 2.92
CA ASN A 108 8.15 -8.71 3.23
C ASN A 108 8.68 -9.49 2.01
N TYR A 109 7.81 -10.08 1.20
CA TYR A 109 8.23 -10.83 0.01
C TYR A 109 8.92 -9.94 -1.02
N VAL A 110 8.38 -8.74 -1.29
CA VAL A 110 9.03 -7.77 -2.20
C VAL A 110 10.40 -7.40 -1.66
N SER A 111 10.50 -7.09 -0.37
CA SER A 111 11.75 -6.74 0.29
C SER A 111 12.78 -7.87 0.24
N GLU A 112 12.36 -9.11 0.49
CA GLU A 112 13.23 -10.30 0.39
C GLU A 112 13.73 -10.54 -1.03
N VAL A 113 12.85 -10.42 -2.04
CA VAL A 113 13.25 -10.56 -3.44
C VAL A 113 14.26 -9.47 -3.81
N MET A 114 13.97 -8.21 -3.47
CA MET A 114 14.85 -7.09 -3.78
C MET A 114 16.20 -7.17 -3.06
N SER A 115 16.23 -7.67 -1.83
CA SER A 115 17.48 -7.93 -1.10
C SER A 115 18.35 -8.98 -1.80
N ARG A 116 17.73 -10.08 -2.29
CA ARG A 116 18.43 -11.13 -3.05
C ARG A 116 18.94 -10.61 -4.40
N VAL A 117 18.14 -9.79 -5.10
CA VAL A 117 18.55 -9.14 -6.33
C VAL A 117 19.76 -8.24 -6.10
N LYS A 118 19.71 -7.40 -5.05
CA LYS A 118 20.84 -6.53 -4.70
C LYS A 118 22.11 -7.33 -4.37
N ALA A 119 21.99 -8.44 -3.66
CA ALA A 119 23.15 -9.30 -3.33
C ALA A 119 23.74 -10.01 -4.55
N ALA A 120 22.99 -10.16 -5.64
CA ALA A 120 23.43 -10.78 -6.90
C ALA A 120 24.00 -9.77 -7.92
N MET A 121 23.97 -8.47 -7.62
CA MET A 121 24.40 -7.39 -8.49
C MET A 121 25.64 -6.68 -7.94
N THR A 122 26.43 -6.10 -8.83
CA THR A 122 27.45 -5.11 -8.47
C THR A 122 26.78 -3.78 -8.09
N ASP A 123 27.49 -2.91 -7.40
CA ASP A 123 26.97 -1.58 -7.01
C ASP A 123 26.58 -0.73 -8.25
N GLU A 124 27.29 -0.88 -9.37
CA GLU A 124 26.98 -0.17 -10.61
C GLU A 124 25.71 -0.69 -11.28
N GLU A 125 25.55 -2.01 -11.37
CA GLU A 125 24.33 -2.63 -11.88
C GLU A 125 23.12 -2.26 -11.00
N TRP A 126 23.30 -2.21 -9.68
CA TRP A 126 22.24 -1.79 -8.77
C TRP A 126 21.83 -0.33 -8.99
N LYS A 127 22.76 0.59 -9.21
CA LYS A 127 22.46 1.99 -9.56
C LYS A 127 21.69 2.10 -10.88
N GLN A 128 22.11 1.35 -11.89
CA GLN A 128 21.41 1.32 -13.18
C GLN A 128 20.00 0.77 -13.04
N PHE A 129 19.82 -0.32 -12.29
CA PHE A 129 18.50 -0.88 -11.99
C PHE A 129 17.60 0.12 -11.27
N TYR A 130 18.13 0.80 -10.25
CA TYR A 130 17.39 1.86 -9.54
C TYR A 130 16.99 3.00 -10.48
N HIS A 131 17.89 3.41 -11.39
CA HIS A 131 17.60 4.44 -12.37
C HIS A 131 16.45 4.03 -13.31
N VAL A 132 16.48 2.79 -13.83
CA VAL A 132 15.41 2.26 -14.69
C VAL A 132 14.05 2.25 -13.93
N LEU A 133 14.02 1.78 -12.70
CA LEU A 133 12.80 1.81 -11.88
C LEU A 133 12.28 3.24 -11.67
N THR A 134 13.20 4.21 -11.50
CA THR A 134 12.82 5.63 -11.34
C THR A 134 12.18 6.18 -12.62
N ILE A 135 12.72 5.84 -13.80
CA ILE A 135 12.12 6.22 -15.08
C ILE A 135 10.71 5.63 -15.21
N ILE A 136 10.56 4.34 -14.92
CA ILE A 136 9.26 3.65 -15.00
C ILE A 136 8.25 4.36 -14.09
N GLU A 137 8.57 4.55 -12.82
CA GLU A 137 7.65 5.09 -11.81
C GLU A 137 7.30 6.55 -12.08
N LYS A 138 8.31 7.41 -12.32
CA LYS A 138 8.10 8.86 -12.37
C LYS A 138 7.72 9.39 -13.75
N GLU A 139 8.20 8.73 -14.81
CA GLU A 139 8.09 9.30 -16.14
C GLU A 139 7.11 8.54 -17.05
N GLN A 140 6.97 7.23 -16.87
CA GLN A 140 6.18 6.41 -17.79
C GLN A 140 4.81 6.01 -17.21
N MET A 141 4.67 5.85 -15.90
CA MET A 141 3.39 5.47 -15.24
C MET A 141 2.54 6.70 -14.90
N LYS A 142 2.31 7.59 -15.86
CA LYS A 142 1.60 8.88 -15.66
C LYS A 142 0.10 8.71 -15.41
N ASP A 143 -0.46 7.59 -15.80
CA ASP A 143 -1.89 7.31 -15.64
C ASP A 143 -2.25 6.87 -14.20
N VAL A 144 -1.24 6.55 -13.40
CA VAL A 144 -1.43 6.21 -11.99
C VAL A 144 -1.16 7.46 -11.15
N PRO A 145 -2.18 8.01 -10.46
CA PRO A 145 -1.97 9.20 -9.64
C PRO A 145 -0.96 8.91 -8.51
N VAL A 146 0.05 9.77 -8.40
CA VAL A 146 0.99 9.71 -7.27
C VAL A 146 0.37 10.44 -6.09
N TYR A 147 0.09 9.69 -5.02
CA TYR A 147 -0.44 10.24 -3.77
C TYR A 147 0.71 10.53 -2.81
N HIS A 148 0.96 11.81 -2.54
CA HIS A 148 1.96 12.27 -1.58
C HIS A 148 1.36 12.29 -0.17
N GLY A 149 1.66 11.27 0.63
CA GLY A 149 1.15 11.15 2.00
C GLY A 149 1.56 12.28 2.95
N GLU A 150 2.63 13.00 2.65
CA GLU A 150 3.12 14.13 3.45
C GLU A 150 2.08 15.25 3.59
N ARG A 151 1.45 15.67 2.47
CA ARG A 151 0.39 16.68 2.49
C ARG A 151 -0.77 16.29 3.42
N HIS A 152 -1.12 15.02 3.44
CA HIS A 152 -2.22 14.53 4.24
C HIS A 152 -1.89 14.47 5.73
N LEU A 153 -0.61 14.23 6.10
CA LEU A 153 -0.20 14.20 7.51
C LEU A 153 -0.43 15.55 8.20
N GLU A 154 -0.03 16.66 7.55
CA GLU A 154 -0.28 18.01 8.07
C GLU A 154 -1.78 18.29 8.24
N GLU A 155 -2.59 17.91 7.26
CA GLU A 155 -4.04 18.11 7.28
C GLU A 155 -4.77 17.21 8.28
N MET A 156 -4.14 16.12 8.67
CA MET A 156 -4.59 15.24 9.75
C MET A 156 -4.14 15.73 11.15
N GLY A 157 -3.32 16.79 11.22
CA GLY A 157 -2.73 17.28 12.46
C GLY A 157 -1.63 16.35 13.00
N LEU A 158 -0.99 15.56 12.13
CA LEU A 158 0.10 14.65 12.48
C LEU A 158 1.43 15.24 12.02
N THR A 159 2.49 15.08 12.84
CA THR A 159 3.86 15.42 12.46
C THR A 159 4.53 14.24 11.73
N GLU A 160 5.57 14.53 10.92
CA GLU A 160 6.32 13.52 10.17
C GLU A 160 6.86 12.38 11.06
N GLU A 161 7.27 12.66 12.30
CA GLU A 161 7.75 11.66 13.26
C GLU A 161 6.68 10.59 13.61
N ALA A 162 5.40 10.96 13.58
CA ALA A 162 4.30 10.03 13.79
C ALA A 162 4.00 9.19 12.52
N GLY A 163 4.34 9.71 11.33
CA GLY A 163 4.18 9.05 10.03
C GLY A 163 5.25 7.96 9.79
N ASP A 164 6.50 8.24 10.14
CA ASP A 164 7.65 7.32 9.93
C ASP A 164 7.62 6.11 10.88
N ASN A 165 7.17 6.26 12.11
CA ASN A 165 6.86 5.12 12.99
C ASN A 165 5.72 4.24 12.44
N ALA A 166 4.90 4.80 11.57
CA ALA A 166 3.86 4.07 10.84
C ALA A 166 4.41 3.35 9.58
N ALA A 167 5.50 3.85 8.99
CA ALA A 167 6.16 3.29 7.81
C ALA A 167 7.39 2.44 8.16
N SER A 168 8.07 2.73 9.29
CA SER A 168 9.36 2.14 9.69
C SER A 168 9.27 0.90 10.57
N GLY A 169 8.11 0.27 10.71
CA GLY A 169 7.98 -1.07 11.29
C GLY A 169 8.80 -2.16 10.57
N ILE A 170 9.57 -1.78 9.54
CA ILE A 170 10.41 -2.67 8.72
C ILE A 170 11.88 -2.74 9.20
N ARG A 171 12.30 -1.93 10.17
CA ARG A 171 13.70 -1.95 10.64
C ARG A 171 13.80 -2.06 12.15
N LYS A 172 13.81 -3.28 12.67
CA LYS A 172 14.65 -3.79 13.76
C LYS A 172 14.23 -5.22 14.12
N GLY A 173 14.83 -6.16 13.45
CA GLY A 173 14.84 -7.57 13.83
C GLY A 173 16.25 -8.10 13.63
N SER A 174 16.98 -8.16 14.77
CA SER A 174 18.15 -9.00 15.08
C SER A 174 19.41 -8.81 14.26
N ALA A 175 20.32 -8.04 14.83
CA ALA A 175 21.70 -8.47 14.98
C ALA A 175 21.85 -8.97 16.44
N GLU A 176 21.91 -10.27 16.60
CA GLU A 176 22.67 -11.05 17.59
C GLU A 176 22.76 -12.48 17.08
#